data_b0f1f1a08844c36f75d5350f3a9549a8
#
_entry.id   b0f1f1a08844c36f75d5350f3a9549a8
#
_cell.length_a   1.000
_cell.length_b   1.000
_cell.length_c   1.000
_cell.angle_alpha   90.00
_cell.angle_beta   90.00
_cell.angle_gamma   90.00
#
_symmetry.space_group_name_H-M   'P 1'
#
loop_
_entity.id
_entity.type
_entity.pdbx_description
1 polymer ?
#
loop_
_entity_poly.entity_id
_entity_poly.type
_entity_poly.pdbx_seq_one_letter_code
_entity_poly.pdbx_strand_id
1 'polypeptide(L)'
;MKSAAARIARIAVAGGLTAYILWKSHPRDVLTAASGADWRPVTIAVLLVFLDRALMAYRWVVLLYTLEPADRPPLPEILRVFFTSTFVGSFLPSVGGDAVRAYGMARLDMRGEDAVASVFMDRMLGIASLLVMALVGLALARDLAGNWVILVSLAVAAGACAITLLLVFSRSAALVASRMLTRLPAAMQQAGHRLLASIQRYAAHHAKLAGVLVCSIAVQALRILQAYYLGRGLGIDAPVTVYFAFLPLILLVMLLPVTINGLGTGQAAFVWFFARAGVTAAAAFALSVLFIGLGVVGNLPGGLLFAMGSGRRTKSGTFGYH
;
A
#
# COMPACT_ATOMS: atom_id res chain seq x y z
N MET A 1 14.13 -30.48 14.39
CA MET A 1 14.62 -30.36 13.00
C MET A 1 13.66 -29.64 12.04
N LYS A 2 12.33 -29.93 12.04
CA LYS A 2 11.35 -29.24 11.15
C LYS A 2 11.30 -27.71 11.30
N SER A 3 11.58 -27.16 12.48
CA SER A 3 11.56 -25.71 12.74
C SER A 3 12.78 -24.97 12.15
N ALA A 4 13.96 -25.58 12.16
CA ALA A 4 15.19 -24.98 11.62
C ALA A 4 15.14 -24.93 10.08
N ALA A 5 14.74 -26.03 9.44
CA ALA A 5 14.56 -26.08 7.99
C ALA A 5 13.51 -25.06 7.50
N ALA A 6 12.39 -24.89 8.21
CA ALA A 6 11.38 -23.88 7.89
C ALA A 6 11.91 -22.44 8.06
N ARG A 7 12.81 -22.21 9.04
CA ARG A 7 13.45 -20.89 9.23
C ARG A 7 14.42 -20.60 8.08
N ILE A 8 15.28 -21.57 7.73
CA ILE A 8 16.25 -21.44 6.63
C ILE A 8 15.51 -21.20 5.31
N ALA A 9 14.44 -21.97 5.03
CA ALA A 9 13.62 -21.78 3.84
C ALA A 9 13.03 -20.36 3.77
N ARG A 10 12.52 -19.81 4.88
CA ARG A 10 11.98 -18.43 4.93
C ARG A 10 13.07 -17.38 4.70
N ILE A 11 14.25 -17.55 5.29
CA ILE A 11 15.39 -16.66 5.07
C ILE A 11 15.84 -16.70 3.61
N ALA A 12 15.93 -17.91 3.03
CA ALA A 12 16.28 -18.08 1.62
C ALA A 12 15.24 -17.46 0.68
N VAL A 13 13.94 -17.63 0.98
CA VAL A 13 12.86 -16.98 0.22
C VAL A 13 12.92 -15.46 0.36
N ALA A 14 13.05 -14.92 1.58
CA ALA A 14 13.12 -13.49 1.80
C ALA A 14 14.36 -12.87 1.12
N GLY A 15 15.53 -13.48 1.28
CA GLY A 15 16.78 -13.04 0.65
C GLY A 15 16.74 -13.16 -0.87
N GLY A 16 16.26 -14.29 -1.38
CA GLY A 16 16.14 -14.53 -2.83
C GLY A 16 15.18 -13.56 -3.52
N LEU A 17 14.02 -13.29 -2.89
CA LEU A 17 13.05 -12.33 -3.39
C LEU A 17 13.61 -10.89 -3.37
N THR A 18 14.31 -10.49 -2.30
CA THR A 18 14.97 -9.19 -2.24
C THR A 18 16.05 -9.06 -3.30
N ALA A 19 16.90 -10.08 -3.47
CA ALA A 19 17.93 -10.13 -4.50
C ALA A 19 17.32 -10.09 -5.92
N TYR A 20 16.20 -10.75 -6.15
CA TYR A 20 15.48 -10.72 -7.43
C TYR A 20 14.98 -9.32 -7.79
N ILE A 21 14.40 -8.57 -6.84
CA ILE A 21 13.98 -7.18 -7.09
C ILE A 21 15.19 -6.30 -7.39
N LEU A 22 16.25 -6.39 -6.59
CA LEU A 22 17.47 -5.62 -6.80
C LEU A 22 18.08 -5.92 -8.18
N TRP A 23 18.11 -7.18 -8.59
CA TRP A 23 18.62 -7.59 -9.90
C TRP A 23 17.75 -7.05 -11.05
N LYS A 24 16.41 -7.12 -10.91
CA LYS A 24 15.46 -6.64 -11.92
C LYS A 24 15.41 -5.11 -12.00
N SER A 25 15.84 -4.40 -10.96
CA SER A 25 15.92 -2.93 -10.92
C SER A 25 17.17 -2.36 -11.60
N HIS A 26 17.85 -3.14 -12.43
CA HIS A 26 19.10 -2.72 -13.12
C HIS A 26 20.15 -2.22 -12.12
N PRO A 27 20.80 -3.11 -11.34
CA PRO A 27 21.69 -2.72 -10.25
C PRO A 27 22.85 -1.81 -10.67
N ARG A 28 23.29 -1.87 -11.93
CA ARG A 28 24.32 -0.98 -12.46
C ARG A 28 23.84 0.47 -12.54
N ASP A 29 22.60 0.69 -12.97
CA ASP A 29 22.03 2.04 -13.08
C ASP A 29 21.76 2.64 -11.69
N VAL A 30 21.36 1.80 -10.73
CA VAL A 30 21.24 2.19 -9.32
C VAL A 30 22.60 2.54 -8.74
N LEU A 31 23.63 1.73 -8.99
CA LEU A 31 24.99 1.96 -8.48
C LEU A 31 25.63 3.21 -9.10
N THR A 32 25.47 3.43 -10.41
CA THR A 32 25.97 4.64 -11.07
C THR A 32 25.25 5.90 -10.62
N ALA A 33 23.93 5.85 -10.43
CA ALA A 33 23.17 6.96 -9.86
C ALA A 33 23.53 7.20 -8.39
N ALA A 34 23.80 6.14 -7.64
CA ALA A 34 24.16 6.23 -6.22
C ALA A 34 25.60 6.67 -5.98
N SER A 35 26.53 6.42 -6.90
CA SER A 35 27.96 6.76 -6.75
C SER A 35 28.23 8.26 -6.74
N GLY A 36 27.37 9.08 -7.38
CA GLY A 36 27.44 10.55 -7.38
C GLY A 36 26.43 11.22 -6.45
N ALA A 37 25.63 10.45 -5.70
CA ALA A 37 24.54 10.99 -4.90
C ALA A 37 25.04 11.64 -3.60
N ASP A 38 24.45 12.79 -3.23
CA ASP A 38 24.58 13.32 -1.86
C ASP A 38 23.73 12.44 -0.91
N TRP A 39 24.42 11.79 0.02
CA TRP A 39 23.79 10.86 0.97
C TRP A 39 22.98 11.54 2.07
N ARG A 40 23.16 12.84 2.30
CA ARG A 40 22.38 13.56 3.32
C ARG A 40 20.88 13.58 2.98
N PRO A 41 20.44 14.05 1.78
CA PRO A 41 19.03 13.96 1.41
C PRO A 41 18.52 12.52 1.32
N VAL A 42 19.34 11.58 0.83
CA VAL A 42 18.95 10.16 0.74
C VAL A 42 18.66 9.59 2.14
N THR A 43 19.47 9.92 3.14
CA THR A 43 19.22 9.51 4.53
C THR A 43 17.89 10.07 5.05
N ILE A 44 17.56 11.33 4.75
CA ILE A 44 16.25 11.90 5.11
C ILE A 44 15.12 11.10 4.44
N ALA A 45 15.24 10.76 3.16
CA ALA A 45 14.25 9.95 2.47
C ALA A 45 14.06 8.57 3.13
N VAL A 46 15.16 7.94 3.58
CA VAL A 46 15.12 6.65 4.30
C VAL A 46 14.41 6.80 5.67
N LEU A 47 14.64 7.87 6.41
CA LEU A 47 13.92 8.12 7.66
C LEU A 47 12.42 8.34 7.41
N LEU A 48 12.09 9.11 6.36
CA LEU A 48 10.70 9.37 5.96
C LEU A 48 9.96 8.10 5.53
N VAL A 49 10.63 7.12 4.90
CA VAL A 49 9.95 5.87 4.52
C VAL A 49 9.58 5.03 5.75
N PHE A 50 10.38 5.03 6.79
CA PHE A 50 10.02 4.34 8.03
C PHE A 50 8.86 5.04 8.75
N LEU A 51 8.83 6.38 8.75
CA LEU A 51 7.70 7.15 9.25
C LEU A 51 6.42 6.87 8.43
N ASP A 52 6.52 6.83 7.10
CA ASP A 52 5.42 6.43 6.21
C ASP A 52 4.87 5.04 6.58
N ARG A 53 5.73 4.05 6.80
CA ARG A 53 5.31 2.70 7.21
C ARG A 53 4.66 2.68 8.59
N ALA A 54 5.18 3.45 9.54
CA ALA A 54 4.59 3.57 10.87
C ALA A 54 3.17 4.17 10.80
N LEU A 55 2.98 5.25 10.03
CA LEU A 55 1.66 5.86 9.83
C LEU A 55 0.69 4.91 9.09
N MET A 56 1.16 4.17 8.09
CA MET A 56 0.34 3.16 7.42
C MET A 56 -0.09 2.04 8.39
N ALA A 57 0.81 1.58 9.26
CA ALA A 57 0.48 0.58 10.28
C ALA A 57 -0.54 1.14 11.28
N TYR A 58 -0.32 2.34 11.80
CA TYR A 58 -1.24 3.04 12.70
C TYR A 58 -2.64 3.18 12.09
N ARG A 59 -2.73 3.68 10.87
CA ARG A 59 -3.97 3.87 10.12
C ARG A 59 -4.77 2.56 10.02
N TRP A 60 -4.10 1.46 9.69
CA TRP A 60 -4.77 0.17 9.58
C TRP A 60 -5.20 -0.38 10.94
N VAL A 61 -4.41 -0.21 12.01
CA VAL A 61 -4.78 -0.57 13.39
C VAL A 61 -6.04 0.18 13.81
N VAL A 62 -6.15 1.49 13.52
CA VAL A 62 -7.35 2.29 13.82
C VAL A 62 -8.57 1.72 13.09
N LEU A 63 -8.45 1.37 11.81
CA LEU A 63 -9.55 0.76 11.04
C LEU A 63 -9.95 -0.59 11.62
N LEU A 64 -8.98 -1.43 11.98
CA LEU A 64 -9.23 -2.74 12.55
C LEU A 64 -10.00 -2.64 13.86
N TYR A 65 -9.56 -1.76 14.77
CA TYR A 65 -10.21 -1.55 16.06
C TYR A 65 -11.54 -0.78 15.96
N THR A 66 -11.84 -0.16 14.84
CA THR A 66 -13.12 0.50 14.59
C THR A 66 -14.26 -0.52 14.50
N LEU A 67 -13.99 -1.74 14.05
CA LEU A 67 -15.00 -2.81 13.98
C LEU A 67 -15.27 -3.48 15.34
N GLU A 68 -14.55 -3.11 16.38
CA GLU A 68 -14.69 -3.62 17.76
C GLU A 68 -14.75 -5.16 17.80
N PRO A 69 -13.65 -5.84 17.37
CA PRO A 69 -13.62 -7.30 17.45
C PRO A 69 -13.79 -7.74 18.92
N ALA A 70 -14.59 -8.79 19.16
CA ALA A 70 -14.87 -9.31 20.49
C ALA A 70 -13.57 -9.69 21.22
N ASP A 71 -12.62 -10.28 20.48
CA ASP A 71 -11.28 -10.60 20.95
C ASP A 71 -10.28 -9.76 20.16
N ARG A 72 -9.80 -8.68 20.78
CA ARG A 72 -8.80 -7.79 20.16
C ARG A 72 -7.43 -8.48 20.16
N PRO A 73 -6.87 -8.81 18.97
CA PRO A 73 -5.52 -9.32 18.92
C PRO A 73 -4.54 -8.32 19.52
N PRO A 74 -3.47 -8.76 20.20
CA PRO A 74 -2.47 -7.87 20.78
C PRO A 74 -1.76 -7.06 19.68
N LEU A 75 -1.52 -5.78 19.95
CA LEU A 75 -0.91 -4.84 19.01
C LEU A 75 0.38 -5.37 18.35
N PRO A 76 1.33 -6.03 19.06
CA PRO A 76 2.52 -6.57 18.44
C PRO A 76 2.23 -7.63 17.36
N GLU A 77 1.18 -8.42 17.51
CA GLU A 77 0.79 -9.43 16.52
C GLU A 77 0.16 -8.79 15.28
N ILE A 78 -0.66 -7.76 15.47
CA ILE A 78 -1.23 -6.94 14.38
C ILE A 78 -0.10 -6.30 13.58
N LEU A 79 0.84 -5.63 14.25
CA LEU A 79 1.98 -5.00 13.60
C LEU A 79 2.85 -6.02 12.86
N ARG A 80 3.04 -7.21 13.44
CA ARG A 80 3.74 -8.30 12.77
C ARG A 80 3.03 -8.73 11.48
N VAL A 81 1.72 -8.91 11.52
CA VAL A 81 0.92 -9.23 10.31
C VAL A 81 1.04 -8.12 9.29
N PHE A 82 0.94 -6.84 9.71
CA PHE A 82 1.07 -5.69 8.83
C PHE A 82 2.42 -5.68 8.10
N PHE A 83 3.52 -5.66 8.83
CA PHE A 83 4.86 -5.58 8.24
C PHE A 83 5.19 -6.81 7.39
N THR A 84 4.86 -8.01 7.86
CA THR A 84 5.09 -9.24 7.10
C THR A 84 4.29 -9.27 5.79
N SER A 85 3.00 -8.90 5.84
CA SER A 85 2.15 -8.85 4.64
C SER A 85 2.60 -7.78 3.66
N THR A 86 3.08 -6.63 4.16
CA THR A 86 3.60 -5.54 3.32
C THR A 86 4.90 -5.97 2.63
N PHE A 87 5.80 -6.65 3.33
CA PHE A 87 7.01 -7.22 2.74
C PHE A 87 6.67 -8.25 1.66
N VAL A 88 5.86 -9.26 1.99
CA VAL A 88 5.43 -10.30 1.03
C VAL A 88 4.69 -9.69 -0.15
N GLY A 89 3.86 -8.68 0.09
CA GLY A 89 3.12 -7.92 -0.93
C GLY A 89 4.01 -7.19 -1.93
N SER A 90 5.26 -6.87 -1.58
CA SER A 90 6.24 -6.27 -2.52
C SER A 90 6.57 -7.22 -3.69
N PHE A 91 6.35 -8.51 -3.53
CA PHE A 91 6.67 -9.57 -4.51
C PHE A 91 5.45 -10.16 -5.20
N LEU A 92 4.25 -9.87 -4.68
CA LEU A 92 2.99 -10.36 -5.22
C LEU A 92 2.30 -9.29 -6.09
N PRO A 93 1.42 -9.69 -7.00
CA PRO A 93 0.52 -8.74 -7.66
C PRO A 93 -0.25 -7.92 -6.63
N SER A 94 -0.64 -6.70 -6.99
CA SER A 94 -1.12 -5.61 -6.11
C SER A 94 -2.11 -5.98 -4.99
N VAL A 95 -2.85 -7.07 -5.12
CA VAL A 95 -3.84 -7.56 -4.12
C VAL A 95 -3.26 -8.67 -3.23
N GLY A 96 -2.11 -9.25 -3.60
CA GLY A 96 -1.55 -10.41 -2.90
C GLY A 96 -1.15 -10.11 -1.46
N GLY A 97 -0.56 -8.95 -1.20
CA GLY A 97 -0.22 -8.49 0.14
C GLY A 97 -1.44 -8.30 1.04
N ASP A 98 -2.53 -7.81 0.47
CA ASP A 98 -3.80 -7.62 1.18
C ASP A 98 -4.44 -8.96 1.57
N ALA A 99 -4.38 -9.95 0.68
CA ALA A 99 -4.85 -11.30 0.97
C ALA A 99 -4.02 -11.95 2.10
N VAL A 100 -2.68 -11.78 2.08
CA VAL A 100 -1.80 -12.26 3.16
C VAL A 100 -2.13 -11.55 4.48
N ARG A 101 -2.46 -10.26 4.45
CA ARG A 101 -2.85 -9.48 5.64
C ARG A 101 -4.17 -9.98 6.22
N ALA A 102 -5.20 -10.13 5.39
CA ALA A 102 -6.50 -10.63 5.83
C ALA A 102 -6.40 -12.06 6.38
N TYR A 103 -5.65 -12.94 5.70
CA TYR A 103 -5.40 -14.30 6.16
C TYR A 103 -4.62 -14.35 7.49
N GLY A 104 -3.61 -13.47 7.65
CA GLY A 104 -2.85 -13.37 8.89
C GLY A 104 -3.73 -13.00 10.09
N MET A 105 -4.69 -12.09 9.89
CA MET A 105 -5.64 -11.71 10.94
C MET A 105 -6.65 -12.81 11.25
N ALA A 106 -7.15 -13.52 10.24
CA ALA A 106 -8.03 -14.67 10.45
C ALA A 106 -7.38 -15.79 11.28
N ARG A 107 -6.05 -15.87 11.27
CA ARG A 107 -5.28 -16.79 12.13
C ARG A 107 -5.13 -16.34 13.59
N LEU A 108 -5.48 -15.12 13.89
CA LEU A 108 -5.49 -14.54 15.23
C LEU A 108 -6.92 -14.49 15.83
N ASP A 109 -7.75 -15.49 15.46
CA ASP A 109 -9.14 -15.66 15.89
C ASP A 109 -10.08 -14.49 15.55
N MET A 110 -9.63 -13.59 14.64
CA MET A 110 -10.49 -12.54 14.12
C MET A 110 -11.41 -13.07 13.03
N ARG A 111 -12.64 -12.61 12.98
CA ARG A 111 -13.60 -12.95 11.92
C ARG A 111 -13.04 -12.56 10.56
N GLY A 112 -13.01 -13.49 9.62
CA GLY A 112 -12.39 -13.30 8.31
C GLY A 112 -13.02 -12.14 7.53
N GLU A 113 -14.34 -11.96 7.61
CA GLU A 113 -15.06 -10.85 6.99
C GLU A 113 -14.63 -9.48 7.52
N ASP A 114 -14.36 -9.37 8.84
CA ASP A 114 -13.90 -8.12 9.46
C ASP A 114 -12.45 -7.81 9.07
N ALA A 115 -11.62 -8.84 8.99
CA ALA A 115 -10.25 -8.71 8.49
C ALA A 115 -10.24 -8.19 7.04
N VAL A 116 -11.03 -8.79 6.15
CA VAL A 116 -11.14 -8.37 4.75
C VAL A 116 -11.72 -6.96 4.64
N ALA A 117 -12.77 -6.64 5.41
CA ALA A 117 -13.39 -5.31 5.41
C ALA A 117 -12.39 -4.22 5.85
N SER A 118 -11.56 -4.48 6.88
CA SER A 118 -10.55 -3.53 7.33
C SER A 118 -9.48 -3.25 6.28
N VAL A 119 -9.00 -4.30 5.59
CA VAL A 119 -8.02 -4.17 4.50
C VAL A 119 -8.63 -3.44 3.31
N PHE A 120 -9.89 -3.75 2.96
CA PHE A 120 -10.60 -3.05 1.89
C PHE A 120 -10.74 -1.56 2.19
N MET A 121 -11.18 -1.20 3.41
CA MET A 121 -11.34 0.20 3.81
C MET A 121 -9.99 0.95 3.86
N ASP A 122 -8.92 0.31 4.33
CA ASP A 122 -7.57 0.87 4.31
C ASP A 122 -7.13 1.23 2.88
N ARG A 123 -7.37 0.32 1.93
CA ARG A 123 -7.05 0.54 0.52
C ARG A 123 -7.89 1.65 -0.09
N MET A 124 -9.18 1.69 0.19
CA MET A 124 -10.08 2.70 -0.38
C MET A 124 -9.77 4.11 0.15
N LEU A 125 -9.50 4.26 1.44
CA LEU A 125 -9.07 5.54 2.01
C LEU A 125 -7.68 5.96 1.48
N GLY A 126 -6.79 4.99 1.21
CA GLY A 126 -5.54 5.24 0.52
C GLY A 126 -5.72 5.77 -0.91
N ILE A 127 -6.66 5.20 -1.67
CA ILE A 127 -7.01 5.67 -3.03
C ILE A 127 -7.67 7.05 -2.95
N ALA A 128 -8.57 7.28 -1.98
CA ALA A 128 -9.22 8.57 -1.80
C ALA A 128 -8.20 9.68 -1.47
N SER A 129 -7.24 9.41 -0.59
CA SER A 129 -6.16 10.36 -0.29
C SER A 129 -5.27 10.64 -1.50
N LEU A 130 -4.97 9.61 -2.30
CA LEU A 130 -4.21 9.77 -3.53
C LEU A 130 -4.99 10.59 -4.56
N LEU A 131 -6.31 10.38 -4.70
CA LEU A 131 -7.18 11.16 -5.58
C LEU A 131 -7.16 12.64 -5.17
N VAL A 132 -7.31 12.95 -3.86
CA VAL A 132 -7.23 14.33 -3.36
C VAL A 132 -5.88 14.96 -3.72
N MET A 133 -4.77 14.27 -3.47
CA MET A 133 -3.44 14.77 -3.78
C MET A 133 -3.21 14.89 -5.30
N ALA A 134 -3.77 14.00 -6.11
CA ALA A 134 -3.68 14.07 -7.58
C ALA A 134 -4.48 15.25 -8.15
N LEU A 135 -5.63 15.59 -7.55
CA LEU A 135 -6.39 16.80 -7.91
C LEU A 135 -5.61 18.07 -7.57
N VAL A 136 -4.94 18.10 -6.41
CA VAL A 136 -4.01 19.19 -6.05
C VAL A 136 -2.86 19.26 -7.08
N GLY A 137 -2.25 18.12 -7.39
CA GLY A 137 -1.19 18.03 -8.40
C GLY A 137 -1.64 18.54 -9.77
N LEU A 138 -2.84 18.16 -10.21
CA LEU A 138 -3.40 18.63 -11.48
C LEU A 138 -3.71 20.16 -11.45
N ALA A 139 -4.13 20.70 -10.31
CA ALA A 139 -4.35 22.13 -10.15
C ALA A 139 -3.02 22.92 -10.24
N LEU A 140 -1.90 22.33 -9.83
CA LEU A 140 -0.56 22.91 -9.96
C LEU A 140 0.02 22.76 -11.38
N ALA A 141 -0.34 21.67 -12.10
CA ALA A 141 0.11 21.36 -13.45
C ALA A 141 -1.07 21.34 -14.44
N ARG A 142 -1.70 22.51 -14.63
CA ARG A 142 -2.95 22.66 -15.41
C ARG A 142 -2.82 22.26 -16.88
N ASP A 143 -1.64 22.34 -17.45
CA ASP A 143 -1.31 21.88 -18.80
C ASP A 143 -1.55 20.38 -19.01
N LEU A 144 -1.57 19.61 -17.92
CA LEU A 144 -1.82 18.18 -17.95
C LEU A 144 -3.32 17.80 -17.89
N ALA A 145 -4.21 18.78 -17.67
CA ALA A 145 -5.65 18.52 -17.51
C ALA A 145 -6.30 17.92 -18.76
N GLY A 146 -5.71 18.09 -19.95
CA GLY A 146 -6.17 17.46 -21.20
C GLY A 146 -5.63 16.06 -21.44
N ASN A 147 -4.74 15.52 -20.59
CA ASN A 147 -4.14 14.22 -20.83
C ASN A 147 -5.11 13.08 -20.47
N TRP A 148 -5.48 12.28 -21.49
CA TRP A 148 -6.48 11.23 -21.34
C TRP A 148 -6.08 10.14 -20.32
N VAL A 149 -4.78 9.80 -20.21
CA VAL A 149 -4.31 8.78 -19.24
C VAL A 149 -4.54 9.27 -17.81
N ILE A 150 -4.28 10.55 -17.54
CA ILE A 150 -4.52 11.16 -16.23
C ILE A 150 -6.02 11.21 -15.95
N LEU A 151 -6.84 11.63 -16.94
CA LEU A 151 -8.30 11.70 -16.79
C LEU A 151 -8.91 10.32 -16.52
N VAL A 152 -8.48 9.29 -17.25
CA VAL A 152 -8.93 7.91 -17.02
C VAL A 152 -8.49 7.44 -15.63
N SER A 153 -7.27 7.70 -15.21
CA SER A 153 -6.77 7.31 -13.88
C SER A 153 -7.58 7.99 -12.77
N LEU A 154 -7.89 9.28 -12.92
CA LEU A 154 -8.73 10.03 -12.00
C LEU A 154 -10.16 9.49 -11.97
N ALA A 155 -10.74 9.20 -13.13
CA ALA A 155 -12.10 8.65 -13.25
C ALA A 155 -12.21 7.27 -12.59
N VAL A 156 -11.23 6.38 -12.80
CA VAL A 156 -11.16 5.06 -12.15
C VAL A 156 -11.06 5.20 -10.64
N ALA A 157 -10.16 6.05 -10.15
CA ALA A 157 -10.00 6.28 -8.71
C ALA A 157 -11.25 6.91 -8.09
N ALA A 158 -11.84 7.92 -8.75
CA ALA A 158 -13.07 8.56 -8.30
C ALA A 158 -14.25 7.58 -8.30
N GLY A 159 -14.38 6.75 -9.34
CA GLY A 159 -15.40 5.70 -9.41
C GLY A 159 -15.27 4.67 -8.28
N ALA A 160 -14.06 4.20 -8.00
CA ALA A 160 -13.78 3.29 -6.88
C ALA A 160 -14.15 3.92 -5.53
N CYS A 161 -13.79 5.19 -5.31
CA CYS A 161 -14.16 5.93 -4.11
C CYS A 161 -15.68 6.11 -4.00
N ALA A 162 -16.35 6.50 -5.09
CA ALA A 162 -17.81 6.69 -5.12
C ALA A 162 -18.55 5.38 -4.81
N ILE A 163 -18.17 4.27 -5.44
CA ILE A 163 -18.76 2.94 -5.16
C ILE A 163 -18.56 2.59 -3.67
N THR A 164 -17.37 2.81 -3.12
CA THR A 164 -17.09 2.52 -1.71
C THR A 164 -17.97 3.38 -0.79
N LEU A 165 -18.07 4.68 -1.04
CA LEU A 165 -18.94 5.58 -0.27
C LEU A 165 -20.41 5.14 -0.34
N LEU A 166 -20.88 4.76 -1.53
CA LEU A 166 -22.23 4.24 -1.69
C LEU A 166 -22.44 2.94 -0.92
N LEU A 167 -21.52 1.99 -0.96
CA LEU A 167 -21.62 0.73 -0.20
C LEU A 167 -21.57 0.94 1.31
N VAL A 168 -20.79 1.91 1.80
CA VAL A 168 -20.68 2.21 3.23
C VAL A 168 -21.90 2.98 3.74
N PHE A 169 -22.32 4.04 3.05
CA PHE A 169 -23.29 4.99 3.59
C PHE A 169 -24.71 4.88 3.01
N SER A 170 -24.89 4.23 1.85
CA SER A 170 -26.21 4.10 1.20
C SER A 170 -26.83 2.73 1.43
N ARG A 171 -27.96 2.69 2.14
CA ARG A 171 -28.75 1.48 2.31
C ARG A 171 -29.27 0.91 0.97
N SER A 172 -29.65 1.79 0.05
CA SER A 172 -30.15 1.38 -1.29
C SER A 172 -29.05 0.71 -2.09
N ALA A 173 -27.84 1.27 -2.10
CA ALA A 173 -26.68 0.66 -2.81
C ALA A 173 -26.32 -0.71 -2.20
N ALA A 174 -26.36 -0.82 -0.90
CA ALA A 174 -26.13 -2.09 -0.22
C ALA A 174 -27.19 -3.14 -0.52
N LEU A 175 -28.47 -2.73 -0.65
CA LEU A 175 -29.55 -3.63 -1.08
C LEU A 175 -29.36 -4.09 -2.54
N VAL A 176 -28.92 -3.21 -3.44
CA VAL A 176 -28.57 -3.61 -4.81
C VAL A 176 -27.40 -4.60 -4.80
N ALA A 177 -26.33 -4.30 -4.07
CA ALA A 177 -25.21 -5.21 -3.93
C ALA A 177 -25.63 -6.58 -3.35
N SER A 178 -26.47 -6.58 -2.33
CA SER A 178 -27.01 -7.83 -1.73
C SER A 178 -27.81 -8.66 -2.73
N ARG A 179 -28.64 -8.00 -3.58
CA ARG A 179 -29.38 -8.68 -4.66
C ARG A 179 -28.46 -9.28 -5.73
N MET A 180 -27.32 -8.61 -6.03
CA MET A 180 -26.33 -9.17 -6.95
C MET A 180 -25.67 -10.42 -6.36
N LEU A 181 -25.44 -10.45 -5.06
CA LEU A 181 -24.87 -11.60 -4.36
C LEU A 181 -25.78 -12.84 -4.44
N THR A 182 -27.11 -12.70 -4.57
CA THR A 182 -28.03 -13.86 -4.67
C THR A 182 -27.80 -14.71 -5.94
N ARG A 183 -27.08 -14.17 -6.94
CA ARG A 183 -26.71 -14.91 -8.16
C ARG A 183 -25.50 -15.82 -7.98
N LEU A 184 -24.80 -15.73 -6.83
CA LEU A 184 -23.61 -16.51 -6.52
C LEU A 184 -23.99 -17.83 -5.82
N PRO A 185 -23.12 -18.87 -5.84
CA PRO A 185 -23.29 -20.06 -5.03
C PRO A 185 -23.47 -19.74 -3.54
N ALA A 186 -24.28 -20.52 -2.82
CA ALA A 186 -24.71 -20.24 -1.44
C ALA A 186 -23.58 -19.87 -0.47
N ALA A 187 -22.43 -20.56 -0.57
CA ALA A 187 -21.25 -20.27 0.29
C ALA A 187 -20.67 -18.87 0.01
N MET A 188 -20.58 -18.45 -1.26
CA MET A 188 -20.08 -17.14 -1.66
C MET A 188 -21.09 -16.03 -1.33
N GLN A 189 -22.40 -16.33 -1.48
CA GLN A 189 -23.48 -15.43 -1.11
C GLN A 189 -23.40 -15.08 0.37
N GLN A 190 -23.30 -16.10 1.26
CA GLN A 190 -23.22 -15.89 2.70
C GLN A 190 -21.97 -15.09 3.11
N ALA A 191 -20.80 -15.41 2.53
CA ALA A 191 -19.56 -14.68 2.77
C ALA A 191 -19.66 -13.20 2.30
N GLY A 192 -20.25 -12.97 1.13
CA GLY A 192 -20.49 -11.63 0.58
C GLY A 192 -21.40 -10.78 1.45
N HIS A 193 -22.52 -11.34 1.95
CA HIS A 193 -23.42 -10.64 2.84
C HIS A 193 -22.74 -10.26 4.17
N ARG A 194 -21.94 -11.17 4.76
CA ARG A 194 -21.17 -10.88 5.97
C ARG A 194 -20.14 -9.77 5.74
N LEU A 195 -19.40 -9.83 4.62
CA LEU A 195 -18.45 -8.79 4.26
C LEU A 195 -19.13 -7.43 4.07
N LEU A 196 -20.26 -7.38 3.35
CA LEU A 196 -21.02 -6.15 3.15
C LEU A 196 -21.50 -5.57 4.47
N ALA A 197 -22.01 -6.40 5.37
CA ALA A 197 -22.41 -5.98 6.71
C ALA A 197 -21.23 -5.41 7.52
N SER A 198 -20.04 -6.03 7.42
CA SER A 198 -18.82 -5.51 8.07
C SER A 198 -18.39 -4.16 7.50
N ILE A 199 -18.47 -3.97 6.17
CA ILE A 199 -18.19 -2.68 5.51
C ILE A 199 -19.17 -1.61 5.98
N GLN A 200 -20.47 -1.93 6.10
CA GLN A 200 -21.48 -0.98 6.53
C GLN A 200 -21.33 -0.54 7.99
N ARG A 201 -20.75 -1.36 8.86
CA ARG A 201 -20.47 -0.95 10.25
C ARG A 201 -19.56 0.27 10.35
N TYR A 202 -18.71 0.53 9.35
CA TYR A 202 -17.89 1.74 9.30
C TYR A 202 -18.72 3.04 9.20
N ALA A 203 -19.95 2.98 8.67
CA ALA A 203 -20.81 4.16 8.54
C ALA A 203 -21.09 4.88 9.86
N ALA A 204 -21.16 4.14 10.97
CA ALA A 204 -21.34 4.71 12.31
C ALA A 204 -20.10 5.47 12.82
N HIS A 205 -18.93 5.32 12.17
CA HIS A 205 -17.65 5.81 12.65
C HIS A 205 -17.02 6.85 11.75
N HIS A 206 -17.84 7.73 11.14
CA HIS A 206 -17.39 8.74 10.17
C HIS A 206 -16.23 9.61 10.67
N ALA A 207 -16.20 9.99 11.95
CA ALA A 207 -15.11 10.77 12.53
C ALA A 207 -13.77 9.99 12.53
N LYS A 208 -13.78 8.68 12.82
CA LYS A 208 -12.60 7.82 12.75
C LYS A 208 -12.13 7.68 11.29
N LEU A 209 -13.07 7.50 10.34
CA LEU A 209 -12.75 7.42 8.90
C LEU A 209 -12.14 8.74 8.39
N ALA A 210 -12.67 9.88 8.81
CA ALA A 210 -12.07 11.19 8.50
C ALA A 210 -10.65 11.32 9.05
N GLY A 211 -10.40 10.92 10.30
CA GLY A 211 -9.06 10.89 10.88
C GLY A 211 -8.09 9.98 10.11
N VAL A 212 -8.56 8.80 9.70
CA VAL A 212 -7.77 7.88 8.86
C VAL A 212 -7.51 8.47 7.47
N LEU A 213 -8.45 9.20 6.88
CA LEU A 213 -8.26 9.89 5.60
C LEU A 213 -7.20 11.00 5.73
N VAL A 214 -7.25 11.81 6.79
CA VAL A 214 -6.21 12.84 7.07
C VAL A 214 -4.84 12.19 7.24
N CYS A 215 -4.75 11.10 8.01
CA CYS A 215 -3.51 10.33 8.13
C CYS A 215 -3.03 9.79 6.78
N SER A 216 -3.96 9.36 5.92
CA SER A 216 -3.66 8.89 4.55
C SER A 216 -3.11 10.01 3.67
N ILE A 217 -3.64 11.23 3.79
CA ILE A 217 -3.10 12.41 3.09
C ILE A 217 -1.68 12.72 3.57
N ALA A 218 -1.43 12.63 4.88
CA ALA A 218 -0.08 12.79 5.43
C ALA A 218 0.91 11.73 4.88
N VAL A 219 0.48 10.48 4.74
CA VAL A 219 1.26 9.42 4.07
C VAL A 219 1.60 9.80 2.63
N GLN A 220 0.65 10.34 1.86
CA GLN A 220 0.95 10.80 0.49
C GLN A 220 1.94 11.97 0.48
N ALA A 221 1.79 12.93 1.39
CA ALA A 221 2.75 14.04 1.53
C ALA A 221 4.16 13.53 1.86
N LEU A 222 4.29 12.54 2.76
CA LEU A 222 5.59 11.90 3.05
C LEU A 222 6.20 11.27 1.81
N ARG A 223 5.43 10.61 0.97
CA ARG A 223 5.91 10.01 -0.29
C ARG A 223 6.41 11.06 -1.27
N ILE A 224 5.74 12.21 -1.36
CA ILE A 224 6.20 13.34 -2.17
C ILE A 224 7.54 13.86 -1.64
N LEU A 225 7.67 14.03 -0.32
CA LEU A 225 8.92 14.45 0.31
C LEU A 225 10.03 13.42 0.12
N GLN A 226 9.74 12.12 0.21
CA GLN A 226 10.70 11.05 -0.09
C GLN A 226 11.26 11.21 -1.52
N ALA A 227 10.39 11.38 -2.52
CA ALA A 227 10.82 11.59 -3.90
C ALA A 227 11.62 12.90 -4.06
N TYR A 228 11.23 13.97 -3.40
CA TYR A 228 11.95 15.25 -3.40
C TYR A 228 13.38 15.09 -2.85
N TYR A 229 13.52 14.46 -1.67
CA TYR A 229 14.85 14.27 -1.09
C TYR A 229 15.71 13.30 -1.88
N LEU A 230 15.14 12.26 -2.50
CA LEU A 230 15.86 11.41 -3.46
C LEU A 230 16.33 12.21 -4.68
N GLY A 231 15.47 13.07 -5.23
CA GLY A 231 15.84 13.96 -6.33
C GLY A 231 16.96 14.92 -5.97
N ARG A 232 16.90 15.53 -4.78
CA ARG A 232 17.99 16.38 -4.26
C ARG A 232 19.31 15.59 -4.12
N GLY A 233 19.24 14.35 -3.64
CA GLY A 233 20.39 13.46 -3.58
C GLY A 233 21.00 13.13 -4.95
N LEU A 234 20.18 13.07 -5.99
CA LEU A 234 20.61 12.86 -7.38
C LEU A 234 21.05 14.16 -8.10
N GLY A 235 21.09 15.30 -7.41
CA GLY A 235 21.42 16.60 -8.01
C GLY A 235 20.31 17.16 -8.92
N ILE A 236 19.06 16.67 -8.79
CA ILE A 236 17.92 17.24 -9.52
C ILE A 236 17.52 18.56 -8.87
N ASP A 237 17.73 19.67 -9.59
CA ASP A 237 17.38 21.03 -9.13
C ASP A 237 15.95 21.40 -9.55
N ALA A 238 14.96 20.63 -9.06
CA ALA A 238 13.55 20.95 -9.24
C ALA A 238 12.93 21.35 -7.90
N PRO A 239 12.10 22.40 -7.86
CA PRO A 239 11.45 22.86 -6.64
C PRO A 239 10.46 21.80 -6.13
N VAL A 240 10.21 21.78 -4.82
CA VAL A 240 9.30 20.81 -4.17
C VAL A 240 7.88 20.84 -4.77
N THR A 241 7.45 21.98 -5.30
CA THR A 241 6.15 22.15 -5.95
C THR A 241 5.98 21.25 -7.18
N VAL A 242 7.07 21.00 -7.93
CA VAL A 242 7.08 20.06 -9.07
C VAL A 242 6.79 18.63 -8.60
N TYR A 243 7.36 18.22 -7.47
CA TYR A 243 7.08 16.91 -6.89
C TYR A 243 5.64 16.81 -6.37
N PHE A 244 5.11 17.87 -5.76
CA PHE A 244 3.69 17.93 -5.38
C PHE A 244 2.76 17.89 -6.59
N ALA A 245 3.15 18.47 -7.71
CA ALA A 245 2.37 18.44 -8.96
C ALA A 245 2.41 17.05 -9.62
N PHE A 246 3.58 16.44 -9.73
CA PHE A 246 3.77 15.27 -10.58
C PHE A 246 3.63 13.94 -9.85
N LEU A 247 4.16 13.81 -8.62
CA LEU A 247 4.21 12.52 -7.96
C LEU A 247 2.83 11.90 -7.68
N PRO A 248 1.81 12.66 -7.21
CA PRO A 248 0.47 12.07 -7.05
C PRO A 248 -0.12 11.56 -8.36
N LEU A 249 0.11 12.27 -9.48
CA LEU A 249 -0.34 11.86 -10.81
C LEU A 249 0.40 10.60 -11.28
N ILE A 250 1.72 10.52 -11.04
CA ILE A 250 2.53 9.33 -11.32
C ILE A 250 2.00 8.14 -10.53
N LEU A 251 1.79 8.29 -9.21
CA LEU A 251 1.27 7.23 -8.35
C LEU A 251 -0.15 6.79 -8.77
N LEU A 252 -0.97 7.73 -9.24
CA LEU A 252 -2.30 7.43 -9.77
C LEU A 252 -2.23 6.59 -11.05
N VAL A 253 -1.33 6.93 -11.99
CA VAL A 253 -1.08 6.13 -13.20
C VAL A 253 -0.56 4.74 -12.84
N MET A 254 0.32 4.63 -11.83
CA MET A 254 0.84 3.36 -11.33
C MET A 254 -0.24 2.48 -10.66
N LEU A 255 -1.36 3.06 -10.23
CA LEU A 255 -2.49 2.31 -9.69
C LEU A 255 -3.21 1.48 -10.76
N LEU A 256 -3.13 1.88 -12.03
CA LEU A 256 -3.71 1.12 -13.14
C LEU A 256 -3.01 -0.25 -13.26
N PRO A 257 -3.76 -1.35 -13.36
CA PRO A 257 -3.21 -2.71 -13.38
C PRO A 257 -2.60 -3.07 -14.76
N VAL A 258 -1.73 -2.21 -15.28
CA VAL A 258 -1.06 -2.42 -16.59
C VAL A 258 0.19 -3.29 -16.43
N THR A 259 0.90 -3.14 -15.29
CA THR A 259 2.12 -3.90 -14.99
C THR A 259 2.15 -4.37 -13.55
N ILE A 260 3.00 -5.37 -13.27
CA ILE A 260 3.19 -5.89 -11.89
C ILE A 260 3.94 -4.83 -11.08
N ASN A 261 3.30 -4.35 -9.98
CA ASN A 261 3.85 -3.33 -9.07
C ASN A 261 4.34 -2.03 -9.73
N GLY A 262 3.79 -1.68 -10.92
CA GLY A 262 4.19 -0.46 -11.64
C GLY A 262 5.59 -0.51 -12.25
N LEU A 263 6.26 -1.68 -12.28
CA LEU A 263 7.56 -1.82 -12.93
C LEU A 263 7.42 -1.61 -14.43
N GLY A 264 8.22 -0.71 -14.99
CA GLY A 264 8.13 -0.24 -16.36
C GLY A 264 7.21 0.95 -16.53
N THR A 265 5.93 0.84 -16.16
CA THR A 265 4.99 1.99 -16.24
C THR A 265 5.36 3.11 -15.28
N GLY A 266 5.84 2.78 -14.08
CA GLY A 266 6.34 3.77 -13.11
C GLY A 266 7.53 4.53 -13.66
N GLN A 267 8.56 3.83 -14.15
CA GLN A 267 9.75 4.46 -14.74
C GLN A 267 9.38 5.36 -15.92
N ALA A 268 8.54 4.86 -16.83
CA ALA A 268 8.05 5.65 -17.96
C ALA A 268 7.29 6.91 -17.51
N ALA A 269 6.43 6.78 -16.47
CA ALA A 269 5.72 7.92 -15.92
C ALA A 269 6.67 8.95 -15.31
N PHE A 270 7.65 8.54 -14.49
CA PHE A 270 8.65 9.47 -13.95
C PHE A 270 9.38 10.22 -15.06
N VAL A 271 9.89 9.52 -16.07
CA VAL A 271 10.60 10.13 -17.20
C VAL A 271 9.68 11.13 -17.91
N TRP A 272 8.45 10.74 -18.21
CA TRP A 272 7.49 11.58 -18.95
C TRP A 272 7.07 12.85 -18.19
N PHE A 273 6.81 12.72 -16.89
CA PHE A 273 6.40 13.87 -16.07
C PHE A 273 7.57 14.82 -15.82
N PHE A 274 8.72 14.29 -15.38
CA PHE A 274 9.87 15.12 -14.99
C PHE A 274 10.59 15.76 -16.19
N ALA A 275 10.46 15.20 -17.40
CA ALA A 275 10.93 15.84 -18.63
C ALA A 275 10.31 17.24 -18.84
N ARG A 276 9.05 17.47 -18.37
CA ARG A 276 8.38 18.78 -18.44
C ARG A 276 8.99 19.82 -17.50
N ALA A 277 9.67 19.36 -16.46
CA ALA A 277 10.43 20.23 -15.55
C ALA A 277 11.91 20.37 -15.96
N GLY A 278 12.28 19.95 -17.20
CA GLY A 278 13.64 20.03 -17.70
C GLY A 278 14.60 18.99 -17.12
N VAL A 279 14.09 17.99 -16.41
CA VAL A 279 14.92 16.91 -15.85
C VAL A 279 15.25 15.90 -16.95
N THR A 280 16.53 15.52 -17.06
CA THR A 280 16.98 14.56 -18.06
C THR A 280 16.34 13.18 -17.85
N ALA A 281 16.12 12.43 -18.93
CA ALA A 281 15.52 11.10 -18.87
C ALA A 281 16.32 10.16 -17.96
N ALA A 282 17.64 10.24 -17.96
CA ALA A 282 18.51 9.43 -17.10
C ALA A 282 18.29 9.74 -15.61
N ALA A 283 18.24 11.03 -15.22
CA ALA A 283 18.00 11.44 -13.84
C ALA A 283 16.59 11.08 -13.35
N ALA A 284 15.57 11.28 -14.18
CA ALA A 284 14.20 10.89 -13.88
C ALA A 284 14.04 9.37 -13.76
N PHE A 285 14.70 8.60 -14.61
CA PHE A 285 14.75 7.14 -14.50
C PHE A 285 15.43 6.70 -13.21
N ALA A 286 16.61 7.26 -12.88
CA ALA A 286 17.33 6.98 -11.65
C ALA A 286 16.46 7.31 -10.42
N LEU A 287 15.76 8.47 -10.42
CA LEU A 287 14.82 8.84 -9.37
C LEU A 287 13.71 7.79 -9.20
N SER A 288 13.15 7.29 -10.29
CA SER A 288 12.10 6.25 -10.25
C SER A 288 12.60 4.95 -9.63
N VAL A 289 13.81 4.51 -10.00
CA VAL A 289 14.43 3.30 -9.47
C VAL A 289 14.72 3.44 -7.97
N LEU A 290 15.30 4.57 -7.55
CA LEU A 290 15.55 4.85 -6.13
C LEU A 290 14.26 4.95 -5.33
N PHE A 291 13.20 5.55 -5.88
CA PHE A 291 11.91 5.66 -5.21
C PHE A 291 11.26 4.28 -4.99
N ILE A 292 11.27 3.41 -6.00
CA ILE A 292 10.78 2.03 -5.88
C ILE A 292 11.66 1.24 -4.90
N GLY A 293 12.99 1.37 -5.00
CA GLY A 293 13.95 0.74 -4.09
C GLY A 293 13.76 1.18 -2.64
N LEU A 294 13.50 2.47 -2.41
CA LEU A 294 13.17 3.00 -1.09
C LEU A 294 11.92 2.34 -0.50
N GLY A 295 10.91 2.08 -1.33
CA GLY A 295 9.73 1.30 -0.92
C GLY A 295 10.08 -0.10 -0.42
N VAL A 296 11.04 -0.78 -1.07
CA VAL A 296 11.55 -2.09 -0.62
C VAL A 296 12.30 -1.97 0.70
N VAL A 297 13.17 -0.95 0.85
CA VAL A 297 13.89 -0.66 2.10
C VAL A 297 12.91 -0.46 3.25
N GLY A 298 11.84 0.33 3.05
CA GLY A 298 10.80 0.53 4.06
C GLY A 298 10.07 -0.75 4.47
N ASN A 299 10.07 -1.79 3.62
CA ASN A 299 9.44 -3.08 3.89
C ASN A 299 10.40 -4.12 4.53
N LEU A 300 11.71 -3.85 4.61
CA LEU A 300 12.71 -4.77 5.20
C LEU A 300 12.40 -5.18 6.65
N PRO A 301 11.88 -4.33 7.54
CA PRO A 301 11.47 -4.76 8.88
C PRO A 301 10.47 -5.93 8.83
N GLY A 302 9.56 -5.94 7.84
CA GLY A 302 8.65 -7.06 7.60
C GLY A 302 9.36 -8.33 7.15
N GLY A 303 10.41 -8.20 6.35
CA GLY A 303 11.26 -9.32 5.94
C GLY A 303 11.98 -9.97 7.13
N LEU A 304 12.51 -9.16 8.05
CA LEU A 304 13.12 -9.65 9.29
C LEU A 304 12.09 -10.39 10.16
N LEU A 305 10.90 -9.82 10.36
CA LEU A 305 9.81 -10.45 11.10
C LEU A 305 9.34 -11.76 10.46
N PHE A 306 9.31 -11.81 9.11
CA PHE A 306 8.98 -13.01 8.35
C PHE A 306 10.04 -14.10 8.54
N ALA A 307 11.33 -13.76 8.45
CA ALA A 307 12.45 -14.67 8.62
C ALA A 307 12.54 -15.25 10.05
N MET A 308 12.27 -14.41 11.07
CA MET A 308 12.29 -14.84 12.49
C MET A 308 11.18 -15.83 12.81
N GLY A 309 10.13 -15.92 12.00
CA GLY A 309 9.01 -16.85 12.15
C GLY A 309 8.08 -16.55 13.34
N SER A 310 6.86 -17.05 13.31
CA SER A 310 5.97 -17.02 14.47
C SER A 310 6.39 -18.13 15.45
N GLY A 311 7.08 -17.78 16.50
CA GLY A 311 7.48 -18.71 17.57
C GLY A 311 6.35 -19.08 18.53
N ARG A 312 5.07 -18.82 18.21
CA ARG A 312 3.95 -19.26 19.04
C ARG A 312 3.16 -20.35 18.34
N ARG A 313 3.34 -21.56 18.83
CA ARG A 313 2.39 -22.67 18.68
C ARG A 313 1.02 -22.18 19.16
N THR A 314 -0.01 -22.30 18.33
CA THR A 314 -1.38 -22.51 18.78
C THR A 314 -1.34 -23.50 19.93
N LYS A 315 -1.86 -23.13 21.11
CA LYS A 315 -2.20 -24.09 22.16
C LYS A 315 -3.10 -25.14 21.49
N SER A 316 -2.57 -26.35 21.32
CA SER A 316 -3.40 -27.51 21.04
C SER A 316 -4.38 -27.63 22.20
N GLY A 317 -5.66 -27.35 21.92
CA GLY A 317 -6.71 -27.67 22.87
C GLY A 317 -6.65 -29.16 23.15
N THR A 318 -6.22 -29.52 24.32
CA THR A 318 -6.48 -30.81 24.92
C THR A 318 -7.99 -30.92 25.09
N PHE A 319 -8.62 -31.60 24.14
CA PHE A 319 -9.96 -32.14 24.41
C PHE A 319 -9.79 -33.20 25.50
N GLY A 320 -10.04 -32.83 26.74
CA GLY A 320 -10.29 -33.74 27.83
C GLY A 320 -11.72 -34.29 27.67
N TYR A 321 -11.81 -35.55 27.32
CA TYR A 321 -13.02 -36.32 27.55
C TYR A 321 -13.17 -36.52 29.05
N HIS A 322 -14.26 -36.02 29.64
CA HIS A 322 -14.94 -36.61 30.81
C HIS A 322 -16.43 -36.56 30.54
#